data_bf71701c7ecb39ec7549e2dde1c568ce
#
_entry.id   bf71701c7ecb39ec7549e2dde1c568ce
#
_cell.length_a   1.000
_cell.length_b   1.000
_cell.length_c   1.000
_cell.angle_alpha   90.00
_cell.angle_beta   90.00
_cell.angle_gamma   90.00
#
_symmetry.space_group_name_H-M   'P 1'
#
loop_
_entity.id
_entity.type
_entity.pdbx_description
1 polymer ?
#
loop_
_entity_poly.entity_id
_entity_poly.type
_entity_poly.pdbx_seq_one_letter_code
_entity_poly.pdbx_strand_id
1 'polypeptide(L)'
;MYSDLTCSHRKLIHSLELFPEDIIITCDDDMMYRTNWLSLLYKEYILHPDNIIANQTRYISYTGDGELLPYRNWVFEKNMNFNSTAVIPIGAEGVLYPPKKLKDITTNSELFLSLAPKADDLWFKAMALLNGTNSILAKNKAKTPIPI
;
A
#
# COMPACT_ATOMS: atom_id res chain seq x y z
N MET A 1 21.76 10.15 -7.09
CA MET A 1 21.97 8.76 -7.56
C MET A 1 21.30 7.85 -6.52
N TYR A 2 20.24 7.13 -6.90
CA TYR A 2 19.42 6.37 -5.93
C TYR A 2 19.88 4.91 -5.80
N SER A 3 21.16 4.63 -6.08
CA SER A 3 21.68 3.28 -6.26
C SER A 3 21.82 2.43 -4.99
N ASP A 4 21.70 3.03 -3.82
CA ASP A 4 22.10 2.34 -2.58
C ASP A 4 20.94 1.69 -1.83
N LEU A 5 19.69 2.03 -2.16
CA LEU A 5 18.52 1.42 -1.55
C LEU A 5 18.05 0.20 -2.36
N THR A 6 18.43 -1.00 -1.94
CA THR A 6 18.13 -2.26 -2.65
C THR A 6 16.88 -3.00 -2.12
N CYS A 7 16.19 -2.45 -1.13
CA CYS A 7 14.99 -3.06 -0.55
C CYS A 7 13.69 -2.67 -1.29
N SER A 8 12.61 -3.39 -1.05
CA SER A 8 11.30 -3.17 -1.67
C SER A 8 10.69 -1.78 -1.41
N HIS A 9 11.08 -1.10 -0.35
CA HIS A 9 10.66 0.27 -0.04
C HIS A 9 10.93 1.26 -1.16
N ARG A 10 12.00 1.03 -1.96
CA ARG A 10 12.40 1.93 -3.07
C ARG A 10 11.29 2.20 -4.08
N LYS A 11 10.32 1.28 -4.23
CA LYS A 11 9.21 1.45 -5.17
C LYS A 11 8.33 2.67 -4.90
N LEU A 12 8.32 3.16 -3.65
CA LEU A 12 7.54 4.34 -3.25
C LEU A 12 8.41 5.50 -2.76
N ILE A 13 9.47 5.23 -1.98
CA ILE A 13 10.28 6.25 -1.28
C ILE A 13 10.82 7.30 -2.24
N HIS A 14 11.47 6.90 -3.34
CA HIS A 14 12.07 7.85 -4.29
C HIS A 14 11.03 8.72 -4.99
N SER A 15 9.85 8.15 -5.27
CA SER A 15 8.76 8.92 -5.86
C SER A 15 8.18 9.95 -4.88
N LEU A 16 8.07 9.60 -3.59
CA LEU A 16 7.64 10.54 -2.54
C LEU A 16 8.62 11.70 -2.37
N GLU A 17 9.92 11.44 -2.46
CA GLU A 17 10.96 12.48 -2.36
C GLU A 17 10.95 13.44 -3.55
N LEU A 18 10.73 12.93 -4.76
CA LEU A 18 10.75 13.71 -5.99
C LEU A 18 9.42 14.41 -6.30
N PHE A 19 8.31 13.79 -5.93
CA PHE A 19 6.95 14.20 -6.31
C PHE A 19 6.00 14.19 -5.10
N PRO A 20 6.29 14.97 -4.03
CA PRO A 20 5.54 14.93 -2.77
C PRO A 20 4.08 15.41 -2.90
N GLU A 21 3.79 16.19 -3.95
CA GLU A 21 2.45 16.75 -4.20
C GLU A 21 1.64 15.95 -5.23
N ASP A 22 2.22 14.89 -5.78
CA ASP A 22 1.59 14.11 -6.84
C ASP A 22 0.92 12.83 -6.31
N ILE A 23 -0.01 12.29 -7.10
CA ILE A 23 -0.54 10.95 -6.88
C ILE A 23 0.51 9.95 -7.34
N ILE A 24 0.93 9.07 -6.45
CA ILE A 24 1.89 8.02 -6.77
C ILE A 24 1.17 6.67 -6.84
N ILE A 25 1.43 5.92 -7.90
CA ILE A 25 0.92 4.55 -8.05
C ILE A 25 2.11 3.60 -8.15
N THR A 26 2.15 2.64 -7.23
CA THR A 26 3.19 1.61 -7.21
C THR A 26 2.72 0.34 -7.90
N CYS A 27 3.65 -0.33 -8.56
CA CYS A 27 3.49 -1.67 -9.13
C CYS A 27 4.79 -2.45 -8.97
N ASP A 28 4.73 -3.77 -9.08
CA ASP A 28 5.91 -4.62 -9.05
C ASP A 28 6.43 -4.82 -10.49
N ASP A 29 7.74 -4.90 -10.68
CA ASP A 29 8.43 -4.97 -11.97
C ASP A 29 8.45 -6.38 -12.59
N ASP A 30 8.06 -7.39 -11.81
CA ASP A 30 7.93 -8.79 -12.21
C ASP A 30 6.48 -9.23 -12.50
N MET A 31 5.57 -8.26 -12.71
CA MET A 31 4.14 -8.52 -12.91
C MET A 31 3.62 -7.86 -14.20
N MET A 32 2.81 -8.59 -14.96
CA MET A 32 2.12 -8.08 -16.14
C MET A 32 0.71 -7.60 -15.78
N TYR A 33 0.50 -6.29 -15.81
CA TYR A 33 -0.78 -5.65 -15.50
C TYR A 33 -1.68 -5.53 -16.73
N ARG A 34 -3.00 -5.56 -16.53
CA ARG A 34 -4.00 -5.35 -17.60
C ARG A 34 -4.00 -3.88 -18.05
N THR A 35 -4.35 -3.64 -19.31
CA THR A 35 -4.36 -2.30 -19.92
C THR A 35 -5.27 -1.30 -19.23
N ASN A 36 -6.32 -1.76 -18.55
CA ASN A 36 -7.26 -0.93 -17.79
C ASN A 36 -6.91 -0.80 -16.30
N TRP A 37 -5.81 -1.42 -15.82
CA TRP A 37 -5.43 -1.46 -14.42
C TRP A 37 -5.29 -0.07 -13.80
N LEU A 38 -4.50 0.79 -14.42
CA LEU A 38 -4.25 2.15 -13.97
C LEU A 38 -5.54 2.98 -13.93
N SER A 39 -6.34 2.92 -15.00
CA SER A 39 -7.56 3.71 -15.12
C SER A 39 -8.62 3.31 -14.09
N LEU A 40 -8.73 2.04 -13.73
CA LEU A 40 -9.64 1.58 -12.70
C LEU A 40 -9.22 2.04 -11.32
N LEU A 41 -7.92 1.94 -11.00
CA LEU A 41 -7.37 2.39 -9.72
C LEU A 41 -7.56 3.91 -9.54
N TYR A 42 -7.33 4.69 -10.60
CA TYR A 42 -7.54 6.13 -10.59
C TYR A 42 -9.02 6.51 -10.45
N LYS A 43 -9.94 5.79 -11.10
CA LYS A 43 -11.38 6.02 -10.93
C LYS A 43 -11.84 5.78 -9.48
N GLU A 44 -11.29 4.78 -8.83
CA GLU A 44 -11.58 4.51 -7.43
C GLU A 44 -11.07 5.64 -6.52
N TYR A 45 -9.88 6.19 -6.83
CA TYR A 45 -9.37 7.37 -6.14
C TYR A 45 -10.29 8.59 -6.25
N ILE A 46 -10.86 8.87 -7.42
CA ILE A 46 -11.81 9.99 -7.59
C ILE A 46 -13.01 9.86 -6.65
N LEU A 47 -13.45 8.64 -6.35
CA LEU A 47 -14.57 8.39 -5.43
C LEU A 47 -14.15 8.46 -3.94
N HIS A 48 -12.87 8.23 -3.65
CA HIS A 48 -12.33 8.12 -2.30
C HIS A 48 -10.98 8.86 -2.15
N PRO A 49 -10.93 10.20 -2.39
CA PRO A 49 -9.66 10.93 -2.51
C PRO A 49 -8.84 11.02 -1.21
N ASP A 50 -9.47 10.72 -0.08
CA ASP A 50 -8.82 10.76 1.23
C ASP A 50 -8.19 9.44 1.66
N ASN A 51 -8.36 8.38 0.87
CA ASN A 51 -7.88 7.05 1.19
C ASN A 51 -6.71 6.62 0.32
N ILE A 52 -5.85 5.76 0.85
CA ILE A 52 -4.93 4.94 0.06
C ILE A 52 -5.76 3.82 -0.58
N ILE A 53 -5.63 3.63 -1.89
CA ILE A 53 -6.43 2.67 -2.66
C ILE A 53 -5.56 1.50 -3.09
N ALA A 54 -5.97 0.27 -2.81
CA ALA A 54 -5.24 -0.93 -3.22
C ALA A 54 -6.14 -1.91 -3.99
N ASN A 55 -5.57 -2.58 -5.00
CA ASN A 55 -6.26 -3.67 -5.69
C ASN A 55 -6.26 -4.98 -4.90
N GLN A 56 -5.36 -5.10 -3.94
CA GLN A 56 -5.28 -6.22 -3.02
C GLN A 56 -5.08 -5.72 -1.59
N THR A 57 -5.79 -6.31 -0.64
CA THR A 57 -5.65 -5.97 0.78
C THR A 57 -5.70 -7.21 1.65
N ARG A 58 -5.14 -7.09 2.85
CA ARG A 58 -5.41 -8.00 3.95
C ARG A 58 -6.02 -7.25 5.12
N TYR A 59 -6.68 -7.97 5.99
CA TYR A 59 -7.21 -7.44 7.24
C TYR A 59 -6.33 -7.91 8.41
N ILE A 60 -5.69 -6.97 9.08
CA ILE A 60 -4.91 -7.24 10.29
C ILE A 60 -5.83 -7.89 11.31
N SER A 61 -5.55 -9.13 11.67
CA SER A 61 -6.47 -9.97 12.45
C SER A 61 -5.88 -10.29 13.81
N TYR A 62 -6.76 -10.42 14.79
CA TYR A 62 -6.42 -10.68 16.18
C TYR A 62 -7.11 -11.95 16.69
N THR A 63 -6.57 -12.56 17.75
CA THR A 63 -7.25 -13.61 18.52
C THR A 63 -8.45 -13.05 19.28
N GLY A 64 -9.29 -13.91 19.83
CA GLY A 64 -10.39 -13.51 20.71
C GLY A 64 -9.93 -12.74 21.96
N ASP A 65 -8.70 -12.93 22.39
CA ASP A 65 -8.07 -12.27 23.54
C ASP A 65 -7.34 -10.96 23.15
N GLY A 66 -7.41 -10.57 21.86
CA GLY A 66 -6.84 -9.32 21.36
C GLY A 66 -5.35 -9.38 20.99
N GLU A 67 -4.74 -10.57 20.90
CA GLU A 67 -3.37 -10.73 20.43
C GLU A 67 -3.31 -10.74 18.90
N LEU A 68 -2.25 -10.14 18.33
CA LEU A 68 -2.02 -10.08 16.89
C LEU A 68 -1.77 -11.49 16.33
N LEU A 69 -2.56 -11.90 15.35
CA LEU A 69 -2.33 -13.15 14.64
C LEU A 69 -1.09 -13.08 13.73
N PRO A 70 -0.40 -14.21 13.49
CA PRO A 70 0.62 -14.29 12.46
C PRO A 70 0.10 -13.85 11.09
N TYR A 71 0.93 -13.17 10.29
CA TYR A 71 0.58 -12.63 8.97
C TYR A 71 -0.16 -13.62 8.05
N ARG A 72 0.24 -14.88 8.04
CA ARG A 72 -0.41 -15.96 7.23
C ARG A 72 -1.88 -16.18 7.59
N ASN A 73 -2.30 -15.78 8.79
CA ASN A 73 -3.66 -15.95 9.31
C ASN A 73 -4.50 -14.67 9.11
N TRP A 74 -3.92 -13.60 8.57
CA TRP A 74 -4.68 -12.40 8.26
C TRP A 74 -5.60 -12.65 7.09
N VAL A 75 -6.85 -12.19 7.22
CA VAL A 75 -7.90 -12.45 6.24
C VAL A 75 -7.60 -11.72 4.93
N PHE A 76 -7.67 -12.45 3.81
CA PHE A 76 -7.70 -11.87 2.49
C PHE A 76 -9.04 -11.22 2.26
N GLU A 77 -9.03 -9.92 2.04
CA GLU A 77 -10.25 -9.21 1.77
C GLU A 77 -10.53 -9.18 0.27
N LYS A 78 -11.51 -9.96 -0.16
CA LYS A 78 -11.95 -9.98 -1.57
C LYS A 78 -13.22 -9.16 -1.82
N ASN A 79 -14.02 -8.89 -0.79
CA ASN A 79 -15.38 -8.38 -0.96
C ASN A 79 -15.88 -7.43 0.15
N MET A 80 -15.01 -6.85 0.97
CA MET A 80 -15.47 -6.04 2.09
C MET A 80 -15.15 -4.56 1.91
N ASN A 81 -16.17 -3.72 1.81
CA ASN A 81 -16.09 -2.26 1.79
C ASN A 81 -15.80 -1.71 3.20
N PHE A 82 -14.66 -2.07 3.80
CA PHE A 82 -14.29 -1.48 5.07
C PHE A 82 -13.29 -0.35 4.88
N ASN A 83 -13.69 0.83 5.28
CA ASN A 83 -12.78 1.90 5.63
C ASN A 83 -12.36 1.67 7.09
N SER A 84 -11.35 0.84 7.29
CA SER A 84 -10.89 0.42 8.62
C SER A 84 -9.39 0.63 8.76
N THR A 85 -8.99 1.01 9.97
CA THR A 85 -7.56 1.08 10.35
C THR A 85 -6.83 -0.26 10.23
N ALA A 86 -7.56 -1.38 10.23
CA ALA A 86 -6.99 -2.72 10.11
C ALA A 86 -6.73 -3.17 8.65
N VAL A 87 -7.20 -2.44 7.65
CA VAL A 87 -6.95 -2.77 6.22
C VAL A 87 -5.53 -2.40 5.86
N ILE A 88 -4.72 -3.39 5.42
CA ILE A 88 -3.36 -3.19 4.91
C ILE A 88 -3.34 -3.38 3.40
N PRO A 89 -2.85 -2.39 2.61
CA PRO A 89 -2.56 -2.54 1.20
C PRO A 89 -1.48 -3.59 0.96
N ILE A 90 -1.59 -4.36 -0.12
CA ILE A 90 -0.57 -5.30 -0.59
C ILE A 90 -0.06 -4.83 -1.95
N GLY A 91 1.24 -4.59 -2.08
CA GLY A 91 1.86 -3.95 -3.24
C GLY A 91 1.70 -4.68 -4.57
N ALA A 92 1.64 -6.03 -4.54
CA ALA A 92 1.72 -6.88 -5.73
C ALA A 92 0.65 -6.61 -6.82
N GLU A 93 -0.57 -6.19 -6.44
CA GLU A 93 -1.61 -5.87 -7.42
C GLU A 93 -1.73 -4.36 -7.72
N GLY A 94 -0.90 -3.54 -7.07
CA GLY A 94 -0.84 -2.09 -7.21
C GLY A 94 -1.57 -1.31 -6.13
N VAL A 95 -0.92 -0.23 -5.72
CA VAL A 95 -1.44 0.68 -4.68
C VAL A 95 -1.32 2.13 -5.16
N LEU A 96 -2.37 2.91 -4.97
CA LEU A 96 -2.41 4.35 -5.21
C LEU A 96 -2.30 5.09 -3.88
N TYR A 97 -1.34 5.98 -3.82
CA TYR A 97 -1.07 6.88 -2.70
C TYR A 97 -1.40 8.32 -3.11
N PRO A 98 -2.47 8.93 -2.57
CA PRO A 98 -2.71 10.35 -2.76
C PRO A 98 -1.62 11.19 -2.06
N PRO A 99 -1.39 12.45 -2.48
CA PRO A 99 -0.40 13.30 -1.83
C PRO A 99 -0.73 13.52 -0.36
N LYS A 100 0.30 13.64 0.46
CA LYS A 100 0.19 13.94 1.92
C LYS A 100 -0.61 12.92 2.74
N LYS A 101 -0.73 11.68 2.26
CA LYS A 101 -1.46 10.61 2.98
C LYS A 101 -0.55 9.71 3.81
N LEU A 102 0.75 9.98 3.81
CA LEU A 102 1.74 9.30 4.65
C LEU A 102 2.45 10.31 5.57
N LYS A 103 2.93 9.85 6.71
CA LYS A 103 3.67 10.68 7.65
C LYS A 103 5.01 11.12 7.05
N ASP A 104 5.49 12.33 7.36
CA ASP A 104 6.74 12.90 6.81
C ASP A 104 7.96 12.02 7.02
N ILE A 105 8.01 11.25 8.11
CA ILE A 105 9.10 10.31 8.40
C ILE A 105 9.11 9.06 7.52
N THR A 106 8.17 8.91 6.60
CA THR A 106 8.06 7.75 5.70
C THR A 106 9.35 7.49 4.92
N THR A 107 10.05 8.55 4.52
CA THR A 107 11.30 8.48 3.73
C THR A 107 12.57 8.30 4.57
N ASN A 108 12.46 8.22 5.90
CA ASN A 108 13.61 8.01 6.78
C ASN A 108 14.15 6.58 6.65
N SER A 109 15.24 6.43 5.87
CA SER A 109 15.83 5.12 5.55
C SER A 109 16.42 4.40 6.76
N GLU A 110 17.00 5.08 7.70
CA GLU A 110 17.53 4.47 8.93
C GLU A 110 16.39 3.83 9.73
N LEU A 111 15.26 4.51 9.80
CA LEU A 111 14.12 4.06 10.57
C LEU A 111 13.44 2.85 9.93
N PHE A 112 13.12 2.88 8.63
CA PHE A 112 12.45 1.73 8.02
C PHE A 112 13.38 0.51 7.85
N LEU A 113 14.68 0.71 7.63
CA LEU A 113 15.63 -0.40 7.59
C LEU A 113 15.82 -1.04 8.98
N SER A 114 15.68 -0.28 10.05
CA SER A 114 15.73 -0.79 11.42
C SER A 114 14.47 -1.55 11.81
N LEU A 115 13.27 -1.02 11.48
CA LEU A 115 11.99 -1.52 11.98
C LEU A 115 11.32 -2.54 11.06
N ALA A 116 11.44 -2.37 9.75
CA ALA A 116 10.72 -3.16 8.75
C ALA A 116 11.56 -3.45 7.49
N PRO A 117 12.80 -3.97 7.60
CA PRO A 117 13.76 -4.05 6.49
C PRO A 117 13.28 -4.85 5.28
N LYS A 118 12.29 -5.74 5.46
CA LYS A 118 11.73 -6.61 4.42
C LYS A 118 10.20 -6.53 4.33
N ALA A 119 9.58 -5.51 4.93
CA ALA A 119 8.13 -5.42 5.08
C ALA A 119 7.64 -4.01 4.74
N ASP A 120 7.85 -3.59 3.49
CA ASP A 120 7.46 -2.29 2.98
C ASP A 120 5.95 -2.01 3.11
N ASP A 121 5.09 -2.98 2.82
CA ASP A 121 3.64 -2.84 2.98
C ASP A 121 3.26 -2.50 4.45
N LEU A 122 3.92 -3.14 5.41
CA LEU A 122 3.71 -2.84 6.84
C LEU A 122 4.23 -1.46 7.22
N TRP A 123 5.40 -1.06 6.69
CA TRP A 123 5.95 0.26 6.90
C TRP A 123 5.01 1.36 6.39
N PHE A 124 4.59 1.26 5.13
CA PHE A 124 3.68 2.25 4.54
C PHE A 124 2.33 2.27 5.24
N LYS A 125 1.83 1.11 5.68
CA LYS A 125 0.62 1.05 6.52
C LYS A 125 0.80 1.77 7.84
N ALA A 126 1.91 1.57 8.55
CA ALA A 126 2.19 2.26 9.81
C ALA A 126 2.27 3.78 9.60
N MET A 127 2.93 4.24 8.53
CA MET A 127 3.04 5.66 8.20
C MET A 127 1.69 6.28 7.83
N ALA A 128 0.83 5.54 7.15
CA ALA A 128 -0.55 5.96 6.88
C ALA A 128 -1.35 6.13 8.19
N LEU A 129 -1.28 5.16 9.09
CA LEU A 129 -1.96 5.21 10.39
C LEU A 129 -1.48 6.39 11.25
N LEU A 130 -0.18 6.62 11.33
CA LEU A 130 0.39 7.77 12.04
C LEU A 130 -0.05 9.12 11.44
N ASN A 131 -0.41 9.13 10.17
CA ASN A 131 -0.96 10.30 9.46
C ASN A 131 -2.49 10.41 9.56
N GLY A 132 -3.17 9.46 10.23
CA GLY A 132 -4.63 9.41 10.29
C GLY A 132 -5.30 8.97 8.98
N THR A 133 -4.55 8.35 8.06
CA THR A 133 -5.03 7.93 6.74
C THR A 133 -5.45 6.46 6.77
N ASN A 134 -6.63 6.17 6.25
CA ASN A 134 -7.09 4.81 6.04
C ASN A 134 -6.75 4.28 4.64
N SER A 135 -6.74 2.96 4.54
CA SER A 135 -6.59 2.25 3.26
C SER A 135 -7.87 1.48 2.95
N ILE A 136 -8.22 1.40 1.66
CA ILE A 136 -9.40 0.66 1.21
C ILE A 136 -9.06 -0.26 0.03
N LEU A 137 -9.83 -1.33 -0.11
CA LEU A 137 -9.82 -2.18 -1.29
C LEU A 137 -10.58 -1.48 -2.43
N ALA A 138 -9.99 -1.41 -3.62
CA ALA A 138 -10.67 -0.95 -4.82
C ALA A 138 -11.91 -1.83 -5.12
N LYS A 139 -13.08 -1.22 -5.27
CA LYS A 139 -14.32 -1.93 -5.54
C LYS A 139 -14.36 -2.47 -6.97
N ASN A 140 -13.95 -1.63 -7.92
CA ASN A 140 -13.86 -1.98 -9.34
C ASN A 140 -12.38 -2.11 -9.72
N LYS A 141 -11.86 -3.32 -9.66
CA LYS A 141 -10.45 -3.59 -9.94
C LYS A 141 -10.25 -4.40 -11.21
N ALA A 142 -9.08 -4.26 -11.82
CA ALA A 142 -8.65 -5.11 -12.92
C ALA A 142 -8.51 -6.57 -12.45
N LYS A 143 -8.48 -7.50 -13.40
CA LYS A 143 -8.10 -8.89 -13.09
C LYS A 143 -6.69 -8.91 -12.53
N THR A 144 -6.45 -9.83 -11.60
CA THR A 144 -5.13 -10.08 -10.99
C THR A 144 -4.02 -10.08 -12.04
N PRO A 145 -2.91 -9.36 -11.83
CA PRO A 145 -1.77 -9.38 -12.73
C PRO A 145 -1.14 -10.77 -12.79
N ILE A 146 -0.39 -11.02 -13.84
CA ILE A 146 0.23 -12.32 -14.12
C ILE A 146 1.73 -12.18 -13.88
N PRO A 147 2.37 -13.05 -13.10
CA PRO A 147 3.84 -13.05 -12.97
C PRO A 147 4.52 -13.25 -14.33
N ILE A 148 5.66 -12.57 -14.53
CA ILE A 148 6.51 -12.66 -15.72
C ILE A 148 7.54 -13.76 -15.53
#